data_3e7a616eea95afca27343be5e4a17ed0
#
_entry.id   3e7a616eea95afca27343be5e4a17ed0
#
_cell.length_a   1.000
_cell.length_b   1.000
_cell.length_c   1.000
_cell.angle_alpha   90.00
_cell.angle_beta   90.00
_cell.angle_gamma   90.00
#
_symmetry.space_group_name_H-M   'P 1'
#
loop_
_entity.id
_entity.type
_entity.pdbx_description
1 polymer ?
#
loop_
_entity_poly.entity_id
_entity_poly.type
_entity_poly.pdbx_seq_one_letter_code
_entity_poly.pdbx_strand_id
1 'polypeptide(L)'
;TGNKQKNGNPVEQAGLHGGILYGIKVDNTPNEDRDTGLASNSFTLFSYGDVRNLSGSDLQATGEANGVANFLRPEDGAWDTKNPNRFYFVTTDRYDQTKDGVGTQTGHSRLWRLIFKDIKQPEAGGTIEMLLDGTGSCQMLDNITVDDEGNVLMLEDVGNVSHNGKIWIYKPDTFWLTELAKHDVNRFGDLVISATPPVSQDEESSGIIEVTDL
;
A
#
# COMPACT_ATOMS: atom_id res chain seq x y z
N THR A 1 3.30 13.69 6.46
CA THR A 1 4.32 13.83 7.51
C THR A 1 4.66 15.30 7.70
N GLY A 2 5.03 15.70 8.94
CA GLY A 2 5.43 17.06 9.24
C GLY A 2 6.85 17.37 8.78
N ASN A 3 7.24 18.62 8.93
CA ASN A 3 8.59 19.06 8.61
C ASN A 3 9.56 18.69 9.73
N LYS A 4 10.67 18.03 9.40
CA LYS A 4 11.78 17.79 10.34
C LYS A 4 12.35 19.12 10.81
N GLN A 5 12.42 19.31 12.11
CA GLN A 5 13.03 20.50 12.71
C GLN A 5 14.45 20.18 13.21
N LYS A 6 15.37 21.15 13.08
CA LYS A 6 16.74 20.97 13.60
C LYS A 6 16.80 21.00 15.12
N ASN A 7 15.88 21.74 15.74
CA ASN A 7 15.76 21.94 17.18
C ASN A 7 14.29 21.65 17.56
N GLY A 8 14.07 21.28 18.81
CA GLY A 8 12.74 20.94 19.32
C GLY A 8 12.75 19.62 20.10
N ASN A 9 11.58 19.13 20.46
CA ASN A 9 11.44 17.82 21.08
C ASN A 9 11.65 16.69 20.04
N PRO A 10 11.82 15.43 20.47
CA PRO A 10 12.04 14.31 19.55
C PRO A 10 10.96 14.14 18.47
N VAL A 11 9.70 14.46 18.77
CA VAL A 11 8.58 14.38 17.83
C VAL A 11 8.74 15.40 16.69
N GLU A 12 9.13 16.64 17.04
CA GLU A 12 9.38 17.71 16.06
C GLU A 12 10.61 17.41 15.22
N GLN A 13 11.68 16.88 15.83
CA GLN A 13 12.89 16.47 15.13
C GLN A 13 12.65 15.31 14.17
N ALA A 14 11.77 14.38 14.53
CA ALA A 14 11.34 13.27 13.68
C ALA A 14 10.41 13.71 12.52
N GLY A 15 9.94 14.96 12.51
CA GLY A 15 8.99 15.45 11.49
C GLY A 15 7.58 14.91 11.68
N LEU A 16 7.19 14.62 12.92
CA LEU A 16 5.85 14.09 13.26
C LEU A 16 4.90 15.19 13.76
N HIS A 17 5.34 16.46 13.75
CA HIS A 17 4.53 17.59 14.18
C HIS A 17 4.24 18.54 13.02
N GLY A 18 3.02 19.08 12.99
CA GLY A 18 2.63 20.10 12.01
C GLY A 18 2.50 19.57 10.58
N GLY A 19 2.22 18.29 10.41
CA GLY A 19 1.97 17.68 9.10
C GLY A 19 0.60 18.08 8.55
N ILE A 20 0.47 17.96 7.24
CA ILE A 20 -0.78 18.12 6.49
C ILE A 20 -1.19 16.76 5.96
N LEU A 21 -2.46 16.43 6.09
CA LEU A 21 -3.03 15.26 5.42
C LEU A 21 -3.45 15.63 4.01
N TYR A 22 -3.10 14.78 3.07
CA TYR A 22 -3.50 14.90 1.67
C TYR A 22 -4.32 13.69 1.23
N GLY A 23 -5.34 13.92 0.40
CA GLY A 23 -6.06 12.89 -0.34
C GLY A 23 -5.61 12.87 -1.80
N ILE A 24 -5.45 11.69 -2.37
CA ILE A 24 -5.11 11.51 -3.78
C ILE A 24 -6.38 11.70 -4.61
N LYS A 25 -6.35 12.64 -5.56
CA LYS A 25 -7.43 12.84 -6.54
C LYS A 25 -6.94 12.34 -7.88
N VAL A 26 -7.55 11.30 -8.40
CA VAL A 26 -7.27 10.79 -9.74
C VAL A 26 -8.32 11.34 -10.71
N ASP A 27 -7.87 11.87 -11.84
CA ASP A 27 -8.76 12.49 -12.83
C ASP A 27 -9.84 11.50 -13.26
N ASN A 28 -11.10 11.93 -13.20
CA ASN A 28 -12.29 11.15 -13.57
C ASN A 28 -12.43 9.77 -12.88
N THR A 29 -11.77 9.58 -11.74
CA THR A 29 -11.79 8.30 -11.04
C THR A 29 -12.12 8.50 -9.56
N PRO A 30 -13.42 8.54 -9.18
CA PRO A 30 -13.80 8.65 -7.77
C PRO A 30 -13.56 7.36 -6.99
N ASN A 31 -13.51 6.22 -7.65
CA ASN A 31 -13.27 4.93 -7.05
C ASN A 31 -12.34 4.09 -7.92
N GLU A 32 -11.43 3.35 -7.30
CA GLU A 32 -10.70 2.27 -7.97
C GLU A 32 -11.70 1.19 -8.37
N ASP A 33 -11.66 0.78 -9.63
CA ASP A 33 -12.45 -0.33 -10.13
C ASP A 33 -11.67 -1.64 -9.96
N ARG A 34 -12.35 -2.68 -9.49
CA ARG A 34 -11.71 -3.96 -9.16
C ARG A 34 -11.06 -4.64 -10.36
N ASP A 35 -11.70 -4.56 -11.52
CA ASP A 35 -11.23 -5.27 -12.71
C ASP A 35 -10.27 -4.44 -13.54
N THR A 36 -10.50 -3.12 -13.62
CA THR A 36 -9.77 -2.22 -14.53
C THR A 36 -8.83 -1.24 -13.84
N GLY A 37 -8.91 -1.09 -12.51
CA GLY A 37 -8.09 -0.14 -11.73
C GLY A 37 -8.60 1.29 -11.82
N LEU A 38 -7.80 2.18 -12.38
CA LEU A 38 -8.10 3.62 -12.47
C LEU A 38 -8.39 4.02 -13.93
N ALA A 39 -9.34 4.91 -14.11
CA ALA A 39 -9.70 5.43 -15.45
C ALA A 39 -8.70 6.45 -16.01
N SER A 40 -7.81 6.98 -15.18
CA SER A 40 -6.79 7.96 -15.57
C SER A 40 -5.47 7.67 -14.85
N ASN A 41 -4.38 8.13 -15.44
CA ASN A 41 -3.04 8.08 -14.86
C ASN A 41 -2.56 9.45 -14.34
N SER A 42 -3.42 10.44 -14.27
CA SER A 42 -3.10 11.78 -13.76
C SER A 42 -3.69 11.95 -12.37
N PHE A 43 -2.91 12.49 -11.44
CA PHE A 43 -3.38 12.81 -10.11
C PHE A 43 -2.97 14.21 -9.65
N THR A 44 -3.75 14.75 -8.74
CA THR A 44 -3.42 15.89 -7.89
C THR A 44 -3.67 15.52 -6.44
N LEU A 45 -3.28 16.38 -5.50
CA LEU A 45 -3.58 16.18 -4.08
C LEU A 45 -4.61 17.20 -3.60
N PHE A 46 -5.55 16.73 -2.80
CA PHE A 46 -6.46 17.56 -2.01
C PHE A 46 -5.88 17.72 -0.61
N SER A 47 -5.67 18.96 -0.16
CA SER A 47 -5.19 19.23 1.20
C SER A 47 -6.36 19.27 2.17
N TYR A 48 -6.35 18.38 3.16
CA TYR A 48 -7.28 18.44 4.30
C TYR A 48 -6.85 19.45 5.36
N GLY A 49 -5.61 19.94 5.28
CA GLY A 49 -5.04 20.81 6.31
C GLY A 49 -4.82 20.09 7.64
N ASP A 50 -5.16 20.78 8.73
CA ASP A 50 -5.07 20.24 10.10
C ASP A 50 -6.32 19.41 10.42
N VAL A 51 -6.14 18.11 10.57
CA VAL A 51 -7.23 17.14 10.77
C VAL A 51 -7.35 16.62 12.20
N ARG A 52 -6.62 17.19 13.16
CA ARG A 52 -6.55 16.69 14.55
C ARG A 52 -7.90 16.58 15.26
N ASN A 53 -8.88 17.37 14.86
CA ASN A 53 -10.20 17.43 15.47
C ASN A 53 -11.32 16.89 14.56
N LEU A 54 -10.98 16.28 13.43
CA LEU A 54 -11.95 15.68 12.51
C LEU A 54 -12.13 14.21 12.83
N SER A 55 -13.37 13.74 12.75
CA SER A 55 -13.66 12.31 12.82
C SER A 55 -13.30 11.61 11.50
N GLY A 56 -13.16 10.28 11.52
CA GLY A 56 -12.96 9.49 10.29
C GLY A 56 -14.12 9.69 9.30
N SER A 57 -15.36 9.78 9.79
CA SER A 57 -16.52 10.05 8.94
C SER A 57 -16.50 11.44 8.30
N ASP A 58 -16.03 12.46 9.03
CA ASP A 58 -15.89 13.81 8.46
C ASP A 58 -14.79 13.86 7.40
N LEU A 59 -13.68 13.15 7.63
CA LEU A 59 -12.60 13.01 6.64
C LEU A 59 -13.10 12.32 5.38
N GLN A 60 -13.83 11.21 5.51
CA GLN A 60 -14.41 10.48 4.39
C GLN A 60 -15.35 11.37 3.58
N ALA A 61 -16.32 11.99 4.24
CA ALA A 61 -17.31 12.87 3.58
C ALA A 61 -16.63 14.07 2.90
N THR A 62 -15.60 14.66 3.54
CA THR A 62 -14.84 15.76 2.95
C THR A 62 -14.06 15.30 1.72
N GLY A 63 -13.46 14.13 1.77
CA GLY A 63 -12.72 13.53 0.65
C GLY A 63 -13.62 13.30 -0.54
N GLU A 64 -14.74 12.63 -0.35
CA GLU A 64 -15.74 12.35 -1.39
C GLU A 64 -16.25 13.64 -2.03
N ALA A 65 -16.62 14.64 -1.23
CA ALA A 65 -17.10 15.93 -1.72
C ALA A 65 -16.05 16.70 -2.54
N ASN A 66 -14.78 16.41 -2.35
CA ASN A 66 -13.66 17.06 -3.05
C ASN A 66 -13.00 16.16 -4.13
N GLY A 67 -13.60 15.00 -4.41
CA GLY A 67 -13.16 14.09 -5.47
C GLY A 67 -11.86 13.36 -5.14
N VAL A 68 -11.57 13.11 -3.87
CA VAL A 68 -10.52 12.19 -3.44
C VAL A 68 -10.93 10.79 -3.85
N ALA A 69 -10.02 10.05 -4.48
CA ALA A 69 -10.29 8.70 -4.96
C ALA A 69 -10.35 7.70 -3.80
N ASN A 70 -11.35 6.83 -3.83
CA ASN A 70 -11.45 5.69 -2.92
C ASN A 70 -10.71 4.50 -3.54
N PHE A 71 -9.63 4.10 -2.92
CA PHE A 71 -8.88 2.90 -3.29
C PHE A 71 -9.44 1.66 -2.60
N LEU A 72 -9.25 0.49 -3.19
CA LEU A 72 -9.70 -0.79 -2.66
C LEU A 72 -8.76 -1.28 -1.55
N ARG A 73 -9.00 -0.83 -0.33
CA ARG A 73 -8.17 -1.10 0.85
C ARG A 73 -6.71 -0.68 0.63
N PRO A 74 -6.43 0.63 0.62
CA PRO A 74 -5.04 1.09 0.61
C PRO A 74 -4.40 0.73 1.96
N GLU A 75 -3.23 0.13 1.89
CA GLU A 75 -2.46 -0.31 3.05
C GLU A 75 -1.15 0.50 3.14
N ASP A 76 -0.03 -0.17 3.25
CA ASP A 76 1.24 0.51 3.48
C ASP A 76 1.82 1.17 2.22
N GLY A 77 2.77 2.08 2.43
CA GLY A 77 3.46 2.77 1.35
C GLY A 77 4.87 3.24 1.75
N ALA A 78 5.77 3.25 0.77
CA ALA A 78 7.17 3.60 0.95
C ALA A 78 7.68 4.55 -0.14
N TRP A 79 8.59 5.44 0.25
CA TRP A 79 9.29 6.30 -0.71
C TRP A 79 10.39 5.55 -1.42
N ASP A 80 10.57 5.85 -2.71
CA ASP A 80 11.69 5.37 -3.51
C ASP A 80 13.01 5.94 -2.96
N THR A 81 13.96 5.06 -2.67
CA THR A 81 15.26 5.42 -2.11
C THR A 81 16.19 6.10 -3.14
N LYS A 82 15.94 5.87 -4.43
CA LYS A 82 16.69 6.45 -5.55
C LYS A 82 16.09 7.74 -6.10
N ASN A 83 14.77 7.91 -5.98
CA ASN A 83 14.07 9.05 -6.57
C ASN A 83 13.04 9.63 -5.59
N PRO A 84 13.33 10.79 -4.95
CA PRO A 84 12.45 11.39 -3.95
C PRO A 84 11.08 11.81 -4.47
N ASN A 85 10.87 11.85 -5.79
CA ASN A 85 9.59 12.15 -6.40
C ASN A 85 8.70 10.91 -6.63
N ARG A 86 9.14 9.72 -6.20
CA ARG A 86 8.38 8.48 -6.34
C ARG A 86 7.94 7.95 -4.98
N PHE A 87 6.69 7.52 -4.93
CA PHE A 87 6.10 6.87 -3.75
C PHE A 87 5.35 5.63 -4.21
N TYR A 88 5.60 4.51 -3.56
CA TYR A 88 4.90 3.26 -3.81
C TYR A 88 3.87 3.02 -2.72
N PHE A 89 2.75 2.42 -3.06
CA PHE A 89 1.77 1.93 -2.09
C PHE A 89 1.03 0.72 -2.66
N VAL A 90 0.45 -0.06 -1.77
CA VAL A 90 -0.34 -1.24 -2.15
C VAL A 90 -1.80 -1.04 -1.85
N THR A 91 -2.65 -1.71 -2.62
CA THR A 91 -4.07 -1.93 -2.31
C THR A 91 -4.31 -3.42 -2.22
N THR A 92 -4.90 -3.86 -1.09
CA THR A 92 -5.14 -5.28 -0.83
C THR A 92 -6.29 -5.83 -1.64
N ASP A 93 -7.22 -4.96 -2.07
CA ASP A 93 -8.52 -5.28 -2.62
C ASP A 93 -9.55 -5.68 -1.55
N ARG A 94 -10.80 -5.63 -1.92
CA ARG A 94 -11.88 -6.21 -1.14
C ARG A 94 -11.83 -7.72 -1.26
N TYR A 95 -11.29 -8.36 -0.25
CA TYR A 95 -11.57 -9.75 -0.04
C TYR A 95 -13.01 -9.87 0.45
N ASP A 96 -13.90 -10.25 -0.45
CA ASP A 96 -15.34 -10.24 -0.18
C ASP A 96 -16.00 -11.56 -0.56
N GLN A 97 -15.57 -12.63 0.12
CA GLN A 97 -16.20 -13.95 -0.04
C GLN A 97 -17.70 -13.93 0.24
N THR A 98 -18.19 -12.95 0.97
CA THR A 98 -19.56 -12.96 1.47
C THR A 98 -20.50 -12.08 0.67
N LYS A 99 -19.99 -11.09 -0.08
CA LYS A 99 -20.85 -10.12 -0.75
C LYS A 99 -21.24 -10.46 -2.18
N ASP A 100 -20.38 -11.17 -2.90
CA ASP A 100 -20.68 -11.63 -4.26
C ASP A 100 -21.11 -13.10 -4.32
N GLY A 101 -21.06 -13.82 -3.22
CA GLY A 101 -21.41 -15.23 -3.13
C GLY A 101 -20.38 -16.19 -3.71
N VAL A 102 -19.21 -15.68 -4.11
CA VAL A 102 -18.11 -16.50 -4.67
C VAL A 102 -17.08 -16.77 -3.59
N GLY A 103 -17.19 -17.90 -2.91
CA GLY A 103 -16.33 -18.29 -1.78
C GLY A 103 -14.85 -18.55 -2.10
N THR A 104 -14.40 -18.32 -3.33
CA THR A 104 -13.04 -18.58 -3.80
C THR A 104 -12.39 -17.36 -4.44
N GLN A 105 -12.99 -16.20 -4.29
CA GLN A 105 -12.48 -14.97 -4.88
C GLN A 105 -11.16 -14.58 -4.24
N THR A 106 -10.10 -14.52 -5.02
CA THR A 106 -8.81 -13.98 -4.60
C THR A 106 -8.80 -12.46 -4.73
N GLY A 107 -8.11 -11.78 -3.82
CA GLY A 107 -7.92 -10.34 -3.91
C GLY A 107 -7.10 -9.97 -5.15
N HIS A 108 -7.48 -8.89 -5.85
CA HIS A 108 -6.68 -8.28 -6.91
C HIS A 108 -5.74 -7.23 -6.29
N SER A 109 -4.83 -7.68 -5.44
CA SER A 109 -3.86 -6.79 -4.80
C SER A 109 -2.98 -6.10 -5.83
N ARG A 110 -2.84 -4.80 -5.73
CA ARG A 110 -2.11 -3.99 -6.68
C ARG A 110 -0.95 -3.26 -6.04
N LEU A 111 0.10 -3.07 -6.82
CA LEU A 111 1.19 -2.15 -6.50
C LEU A 111 1.03 -0.90 -7.38
N TRP A 112 0.98 0.24 -6.74
CA TRP A 112 0.88 1.54 -7.35
C TRP A 112 2.15 2.35 -7.18
N ARG A 113 2.47 3.22 -8.15
CA ARG A 113 3.53 4.22 -8.05
C ARG A 113 3.00 5.60 -8.34
N LEU A 114 3.14 6.52 -7.39
CA LEU A 114 2.99 7.95 -7.64
C LEU A 114 4.32 8.52 -8.12
N ILE A 115 4.30 9.30 -9.19
CA ILE A 115 5.43 10.07 -9.69
C ILE A 115 5.04 11.53 -9.62
N PHE A 116 5.53 12.22 -8.59
CA PHE A 116 5.29 13.65 -8.41
C PHE A 116 6.10 14.48 -9.41
N LYS A 117 5.51 15.57 -9.91
CA LYS A 117 6.24 16.56 -10.71
C LYS A 117 7.39 17.17 -9.92
N ASP A 118 7.12 17.52 -8.67
CA ASP A 118 8.07 18.01 -7.67
C ASP A 118 7.51 17.74 -6.28
N ILE A 119 8.14 16.87 -5.49
CA ILE A 119 7.69 16.57 -4.13
C ILE A 119 7.72 17.76 -3.18
N LYS A 120 8.47 18.80 -3.50
CA LYS A 120 8.46 20.07 -2.74
C LYS A 120 7.19 20.87 -2.98
N GLN A 121 6.44 20.54 -4.03
CA GLN A 121 5.15 21.11 -4.37
C GLN A 121 4.13 19.96 -4.62
N PRO A 122 3.81 19.16 -3.60
CA PRO A 122 3.07 17.90 -3.77
C PRO A 122 1.66 18.11 -4.35
N GLU A 123 1.06 19.27 -4.12
CA GLU A 123 -0.28 19.63 -4.64
C GLU A 123 -0.30 19.77 -6.17
N ALA A 124 0.86 19.99 -6.81
CA ALA A 124 0.96 20.00 -8.26
C ALA A 124 0.74 18.60 -8.88
N GLY A 125 0.70 17.56 -8.05
CA GLY A 125 0.42 16.20 -8.46
C GLY A 125 1.46 15.62 -9.41
N GLY A 126 1.01 14.70 -10.25
CA GLY A 126 1.88 13.98 -11.17
C GLY A 126 1.14 12.88 -11.91
N THR A 127 1.81 11.75 -12.09
CA THR A 127 1.24 10.55 -12.68
C THR A 127 1.16 9.42 -11.67
N ILE A 128 0.11 8.62 -11.77
CA ILE A 128 -0.07 7.37 -11.03
C ILE A 128 0.02 6.20 -12.00
N GLU A 129 0.77 5.17 -11.64
CA GLU A 129 0.98 4.00 -12.46
C GLU A 129 0.62 2.74 -11.69
N MET A 130 -0.09 1.83 -12.32
CA MET A 130 -0.34 0.48 -11.82
C MET A 130 0.82 -0.42 -12.27
N LEU A 131 1.68 -0.82 -11.33
CA LEU A 131 2.85 -1.66 -11.59
C LEU A 131 2.52 -3.15 -11.55
N LEU A 132 1.62 -3.54 -10.64
CA LEU A 132 1.01 -4.87 -10.58
C LEU A 132 -0.51 -4.70 -10.61
N ASP A 133 -1.17 -5.43 -11.49
CA ASP A 133 -2.61 -5.29 -11.79
C ASP A 133 -3.51 -6.21 -10.95
N GLY A 134 -2.90 -7.03 -10.09
CA GLY A 134 -3.61 -7.98 -9.25
C GLY A 134 -3.98 -9.30 -9.92
N THR A 135 -3.65 -9.49 -11.21
CA THR A 135 -3.90 -10.76 -11.92
C THR A 135 -2.78 -11.79 -11.72
N GLY A 136 -1.67 -11.36 -11.12
CA GLY A 136 -0.50 -12.17 -10.87
C GLY A 136 -0.59 -13.05 -9.63
N SER A 137 0.59 -13.48 -9.14
CA SER A 137 0.69 -14.42 -8.02
C SER A 137 0.61 -13.77 -6.64
N CYS A 138 0.73 -12.43 -6.55
CA CYS A 138 0.64 -11.70 -5.28
C CYS A 138 -0.81 -11.59 -4.84
N GLN A 139 -1.06 -11.86 -3.57
CA GLN A 139 -2.39 -11.76 -2.99
C GLN A 139 -2.31 -11.04 -1.64
N MET A 140 -3.34 -10.29 -1.29
CA MET A 140 -3.46 -9.69 0.04
C MET A 140 -2.19 -8.89 0.45
N LEU A 141 -1.65 -8.07 -0.47
CA LEU A 141 -0.50 -7.22 -0.18
C LEU A 141 -0.85 -6.21 0.91
N ASP A 142 0.02 -6.10 1.90
CA ASP A 142 -0.18 -5.26 3.08
C ASP A 142 1.02 -4.36 3.35
N ASN A 143 2.13 -4.90 3.85
CA ASN A 143 3.29 -4.11 4.20
C ASN A 143 4.30 -4.03 3.06
N ILE A 144 4.97 -2.87 2.94
CA ILE A 144 5.98 -2.67 1.93
C ILE A 144 7.18 -1.88 2.45
N THR A 145 8.34 -2.10 1.86
CA THR A 145 9.51 -1.24 1.98
C THR A 145 10.25 -1.14 0.64
N VAL A 146 11.13 -0.17 0.53
CA VAL A 146 12.02 -0.01 -0.63
C VAL A 146 13.45 -0.09 -0.14
N ASP A 147 14.23 -1.04 -0.71
CA ASP A 147 15.63 -1.21 -0.37
C ASP A 147 16.52 -0.10 -0.98
N ASP A 148 17.79 -0.07 -0.59
CA ASP A 148 18.76 0.92 -1.08
C ASP A 148 19.04 0.80 -2.59
N GLU A 149 18.68 -0.31 -3.21
CA GLU A 149 18.78 -0.51 -4.65
C GLU A 149 17.53 -0.04 -5.41
N GLY A 150 16.47 0.36 -4.71
CA GLY A 150 15.20 0.79 -5.29
C GLY A 150 14.26 -0.36 -5.62
N ASN A 151 14.51 -1.56 -5.10
CA ASN A 151 13.57 -2.67 -5.21
C ASN A 151 12.47 -2.53 -4.18
N VAL A 152 11.25 -2.92 -4.53
CA VAL A 152 10.08 -2.91 -3.64
C VAL A 152 9.89 -4.30 -3.05
N LEU A 153 9.98 -4.41 -1.73
CA LEU A 153 9.68 -5.63 -1.00
C LEU A 153 8.25 -5.53 -0.44
N MET A 154 7.46 -6.58 -0.64
CA MET A 154 6.04 -6.60 -0.30
C MET A 154 5.72 -7.87 0.48
N LEU A 155 4.91 -7.73 1.51
CA LEU A 155 4.44 -8.82 2.36
C LEU A 155 2.95 -9.02 2.14
N GLU A 156 2.52 -10.27 2.25
CA GLU A 156 1.12 -10.67 2.19
C GLU A 156 0.56 -10.87 3.61
N ASP A 157 -0.57 -10.21 3.89
CA ASP A 157 -1.48 -10.54 4.98
C ASP A 157 -2.56 -11.47 4.44
N VAL A 158 -2.38 -12.75 4.63
CA VAL A 158 -3.25 -13.76 4.01
C VAL A 158 -4.63 -13.89 4.64
N GLY A 159 -4.83 -13.34 5.84
CA GLY A 159 -6.11 -13.47 6.54
C GLY A 159 -6.58 -14.93 6.58
N ASN A 160 -7.88 -15.14 6.71
CA ASN A 160 -8.47 -16.49 6.74
C ASN A 160 -8.60 -17.14 5.35
N VAL A 161 -7.62 -16.98 4.47
CA VAL A 161 -7.60 -17.59 3.16
C VAL A 161 -6.60 -18.75 3.12
N SER A 162 -6.87 -19.70 2.25
CA SER A 162 -6.05 -20.90 2.08
C SER A 162 -4.76 -20.63 1.29
N HIS A 163 -4.28 -19.42 1.27
CA HIS A 163 -3.05 -19.00 0.63
C HIS A 163 -1.94 -18.90 1.68
N ASN A 164 -0.78 -19.43 1.38
CA ASN A 164 0.37 -19.38 2.29
C ASN A 164 1.09 -18.04 2.11
N GLY A 165 1.26 -17.27 3.19
CA GLY A 165 1.84 -15.94 3.18
C GLY A 165 3.25 -15.89 2.61
N LYS A 166 3.52 -14.89 1.79
CA LYS A 166 4.76 -14.73 1.03
C LYS A 166 5.35 -13.35 1.20
N ILE A 167 6.65 -13.29 0.91
CA ILE A 167 7.39 -12.05 0.72
C ILE A 167 7.84 -12.01 -0.73
N TRP A 168 7.51 -10.92 -1.39
CA TRP A 168 7.84 -10.65 -2.78
C TRP A 168 8.86 -9.56 -2.92
N ILE A 169 9.70 -9.64 -3.95
CA ILE A 169 10.55 -8.54 -4.41
C ILE A 169 10.17 -8.17 -5.83
N TYR A 170 9.96 -6.88 -6.05
CA TYR A 170 9.65 -6.30 -7.34
C TYR A 170 10.72 -5.29 -7.73
N LYS A 171 11.24 -5.41 -8.97
CA LYS A 171 12.24 -4.49 -9.55
C LYS A 171 11.55 -3.56 -10.56
N PRO A 172 11.29 -2.30 -10.19
CA PRO A 172 10.51 -1.39 -11.03
C PRO A 172 11.13 -1.10 -12.41
N ASP A 173 12.46 -1.10 -12.49
CA ASP A 173 13.17 -0.78 -13.73
C ASP A 173 13.10 -1.90 -14.79
N THR A 174 12.87 -3.14 -14.37
CA THR A 174 12.81 -4.30 -15.25
C THR A 174 11.46 -4.98 -15.24
N PHE A 175 10.51 -4.50 -14.44
CA PHE A 175 9.19 -5.11 -14.22
C PHE A 175 9.28 -6.57 -13.74
N TRP A 176 10.37 -6.91 -13.04
CA TRP A 176 10.63 -8.27 -12.59
C TRP A 176 10.08 -8.48 -11.17
N LEU A 177 9.27 -9.52 -11.01
CA LEU A 177 8.66 -9.94 -9.75
C LEU A 177 9.10 -11.37 -9.44
N THR A 178 9.51 -11.60 -8.18
CA THR A 178 9.78 -12.97 -7.70
C THR A 178 9.42 -13.15 -6.24
N GLU A 179 9.07 -14.38 -5.89
CA GLU A 179 8.92 -14.82 -4.50
C GLU A 179 10.30 -14.85 -3.83
N LEU A 180 10.46 -14.14 -2.73
CA LEU A 180 11.68 -14.10 -1.93
C LEU A 180 11.64 -15.14 -0.81
N ALA A 181 10.49 -15.25 -0.14
CA ALA A 181 10.24 -16.20 0.93
C ALA A 181 8.75 -16.53 1.02
N LYS A 182 8.43 -17.60 1.74
CA LYS A 182 7.06 -17.97 2.10
C LYS A 182 7.03 -18.63 3.47
N HIS A 183 5.87 -18.64 4.08
CA HIS A 183 5.64 -19.36 5.32
C HIS A 183 5.87 -20.87 5.12
N ASP A 184 6.46 -21.52 6.11
CA ASP A 184 6.61 -22.98 6.11
C ASP A 184 5.24 -23.65 6.22
N VAL A 185 4.84 -24.34 5.15
CA VAL A 185 3.53 -25.01 5.05
C VAL A 185 3.30 -26.05 6.17
N ASN A 186 4.35 -26.72 6.64
CA ASN A 186 4.23 -27.70 7.72
C ASN A 186 3.93 -27.05 9.08
N ARG A 187 4.24 -25.78 9.22
CA ARG A 187 3.98 -25.01 10.45
C ARG A 187 2.69 -24.19 10.35
N PHE A 188 2.54 -23.43 9.28
CA PHE A 188 1.45 -22.47 9.11
C PHE A 188 0.24 -23.03 8.33
N GLY A 189 0.43 -24.17 7.70
CA GLY A 189 -0.61 -24.80 6.89
C GLY A 189 -0.78 -24.19 5.50
N ASP A 190 -1.66 -24.83 4.73
CA ASP A 190 -2.13 -24.36 3.43
C ASP A 190 -3.54 -24.94 3.14
N LEU A 191 -3.95 -24.98 1.86
CA LEU A 191 -5.21 -25.58 1.41
C LEU A 191 -5.41 -27.05 1.81
N VAL A 192 -4.34 -27.80 2.03
CA VAL A 192 -4.35 -29.25 2.21
C VAL A 192 -3.85 -29.64 3.60
N ILE A 193 -2.89 -28.89 4.12
CA ILE A 193 -2.20 -29.17 5.36
C ILE A 193 -2.69 -28.19 6.43
N SER A 194 -3.20 -28.72 7.54
CA SER A 194 -3.59 -27.88 8.69
C SER A 194 -2.36 -27.27 9.38
N ALA A 195 -2.48 -26.04 9.85
CA ALA A 195 -1.45 -25.42 10.67
C ALA A 195 -1.16 -26.21 11.93
N THR A 196 0.08 -26.17 12.42
CA THR A 196 0.50 -26.77 13.68
C THR A 196 0.28 -25.82 14.84
N PRO A 197 -0.59 -26.14 15.83
CA PRO A 197 -0.80 -25.26 16.97
C PRO A 197 0.52 -24.92 17.71
N PRO A 198 0.68 -23.68 18.27
CA PRO A 198 -0.34 -22.66 18.43
C PRO A 198 -0.56 -21.73 17.23
N VAL A 199 0.17 -21.88 16.13
CA VAL A 199 0.02 -21.03 14.95
C VAL A 199 -1.17 -21.47 14.08
N SER A 200 -1.63 -20.57 13.22
CA SER A 200 -2.76 -20.76 12.31
C SER A 200 -2.39 -20.38 10.88
N GLN A 201 -3.29 -20.57 9.95
CA GLN A 201 -3.16 -20.10 8.56
C GLN A 201 -3.34 -18.57 8.45
N ASP A 202 -3.84 -17.94 9.50
CA ASP A 202 -4.09 -16.51 9.61
C ASP A 202 -2.85 -15.72 10.10
N GLU A 203 -1.72 -16.39 10.23
CA GLU A 203 -0.47 -15.74 10.61
C GLU A 203 0.09 -14.94 9.45
N GLU A 204 0.47 -13.70 9.72
CA GLU A 204 1.07 -12.79 8.76
C GLU A 204 2.51 -12.45 9.09
N SER A 205 3.27 -12.04 8.08
CA SER A 205 4.55 -11.36 8.24
C SER A 205 4.28 -9.86 8.22
N SER A 206 4.41 -9.20 9.36
CA SER A 206 4.06 -7.79 9.52
C SER A 206 5.29 -6.95 9.77
N GLY A 207 5.49 -5.96 8.89
CA GLY A 207 6.63 -5.04 8.93
C GLY A 207 7.93 -5.64 8.38
N ILE A 208 8.55 -4.92 7.47
CA ILE A 208 9.85 -5.27 6.87
C ILE A 208 10.74 -4.03 6.82
N ILE A 209 12.00 -4.20 7.21
CA ILE A 209 13.00 -3.14 7.15
C ILE A 209 14.30 -3.66 6.55
N GLU A 210 15.00 -2.82 5.82
CA GLU A 210 16.37 -3.08 5.43
C GLU A 210 17.31 -2.77 6.59
N VAL A 211 18.33 -3.62 6.78
CA VAL A 211 19.31 -3.51 7.87
C VAL A 211 20.76 -3.57 7.36
N THR A 212 20.97 -3.32 6.08
CA THR A 212 22.30 -3.42 5.45
C THR A 212 23.31 -2.47 6.09
N ASP A 213 22.86 -1.32 6.62
CA ASP A 213 23.72 -0.31 7.24
C ASP A 213 23.70 -0.35 8.78
N LEU A 214 23.11 -1.37 9.40
CA LEU A 214 23.12 -1.61 10.85
C LEU A 214 24.23 -2.62 11.21
#